data_a4315f026ced8ed16f49ff7277196249
#
_entry.id   a4315f026ced8ed16f49ff7277196249
#
_cell.length_a   1.000
_cell.length_b   1.000
_cell.length_c   1.000
_cell.angle_alpha   90.00
_cell.angle_beta   90.00
_cell.angle_gamma   90.00
#
_symmetry.space_group_name_H-M   'P 1'
#
loop_
_entity.id
_entity.type
_entity.pdbx_description
1 polymer ?
#
loop_
_entity_poly.entity_id
_entity_poly.type
_entity_poly.pdbx_seq_one_letter_code
_entity_poly.pdbx_strand_id
1 'polypeptide(L)'
;VCSLLELRGAARYREARSDSGDTGRGKGARTLISFVRVFRLLPSAAAAAVGVAACSSLVDPDLPANAELFTPPPVYARWWAMTQACSGLSGDLASVSWYVVPGASTVPLNGQMVDGYWSLASNRIVIAEAARMSGGKVRHEMLHALIKGRGHPRGKFLADCGGVVACTAVCVSDAGPPPQPDPAAVSMPPDSLEIEVLVDPQLPSPAQDGGFFTISVSARNSRAKPVVVALPSGPFGNMPETFAFDIRGSGSALAASELALDPAVVSFAPGEKKRHVFDFVIGNDSQSRAFPPGTYNVRGSYGGHWKSHPPVVLAP
;
A
#
# COMPACT_ATOMS: atom_id res chain seq x y z
N VAL A 1 -24.30 17.94 12.41
CA VAL A 1 -23.77 19.20 12.97
C VAL A 1 -22.29 19.22 12.58
N CYS A 2 -21.98 19.82 11.40
CA CYS A 2 -20.59 20.00 10.96
C CYS A 2 -19.92 21.02 11.89
N SER A 3 -18.88 20.60 12.58
CA SER A 3 -18.10 21.48 13.46
C SER A 3 -17.18 22.39 12.63
N LEU A 4 -17.33 23.70 12.78
CA LEU A 4 -16.61 24.78 12.08
C LEU A 4 -15.11 24.91 12.46
N LEU A 5 -14.47 23.86 12.96
CA LEU A 5 -13.14 23.93 13.58
C LEU A 5 -11.95 23.60 12.67
N GLU A 6 -12.15 23.16 11.43
CA GLU A 6 -11.04 22.75 10.55
C GLU A 6 -10.55 23.80 9.54
N LEU A 7 -11.12 25.01 9.52
CA LEU A 7 -10.71 26.06 8.55
C LEU A 7 -9.50 26.91 8.96
N ARG A 8 -8.80 26.58 10.05
CA ARG A 8 -7.62 27.36 10.49
C ARG A 8 -6.25 26.80 10.07
N GLY A 9 -6.21 25.68 9.35
CA GLY A 9 -4.96 24.98 8.99
C GLY A 9 -4.40 25.28 7.58
N ALA A 10 -5.16 25.89 6.67
CA ALA A 10 -4.79 26.00 5.25
C ALA A 10 -4.12 27.31 4.82
N ALA A 11 -3.82 28.23 5.72
CA ALA A 11 -3.37 29.59 5.37
C ALA A 11 -1.89 29.90 5.60
N ARG A 12 -1.00 28.89 5.69
CA ARG A 12 0.45 29.13 5.90
C ARG A 12 1.38 28.39 4.95
N TYR A 13 0.98 28.23 3.69
CA TYR A 13 1.92 27.70 2.69
C TYR A 13 1.96 28.58 1.43
N ARG A 14 2.26 29.87 1.64
CA ARG A 14 2.64 30.80 0.56
C ARG A 14 3.52 31.89 1.14
N GLU A 15 4.82 31.64 1.15
CA GLU A 15 5.85 32.66 1.04
C GLU A 15 7.23 32.02 1.19
N ALA A 16 7.83 31.63 0.12
CA ALA A 16 9.27 31.61 -0.09
C ALA A 16 9.56 31.41 -1.58
N ARG A 17 9.46 32.48 -2.34
CA ARG A 17 10.18 32.57 -3.60
C ARG A 17 11.06 33.80 -3.53
N SER A 18 12.34 33.55 -3.31
CA SER A 18 13.40 34.55 -3.27
C SER A 18 13.65 35.13 -4.64
N ASP A 19 13.79 36.44 -4.63
CA ASP A 19 14.43 37.25 -5.65
C ASP A 19 15.80 36.69 -6.07
N SER A 20 16.01 36.65 -7.37
CA SER A 20 17.35 36.78 -7.95
C SER A 20 17.26 37.76 -9.11
N GLY A 21 17.99 38.84 -8.96
CA GLY A 21 17.95 40.00 -9.82
C GLY A 21 18.43 39.76 -11.25
N ASP A 22 17.94 40.57 -12.12
CA ASP A 22 18.68 40.96 -13.34
C ASP A 22 18.58 42.44 -13.58
N THR A 23 19.74 43.07 -13.73
CA THR A 23 19.97 44.46 -14.03
C THR A 23 19.86 44.70 -15.53
N GLY A 24 18.81 45.34 -15.97
CA GLY A 24 18.62 45.75 -17.36
C GLY A 24 18.16 47.22 -17.46
N ARG A 25 19.13 48.09 -17.78
CA ARG A 25 19.02 49.52 -18.01
C ARG A 25 18.21 49.80 -19.28
N GLY A 26 17.11 50.54 -19.19
CA GLY A 26 16.38 51.05 -20.36
C GLY A 26 15.65 52.35 -20.05
N LYS A 27 16.15 53.47 -20.56
CA LYS A 27 15.54 54.82 -20.53
C LYS A 27 14.32 54.88 -21.46
N GLY A 28 13.26 55.54 -21.06
CA GLY A 28 12.26 56.01 -22.04
C GLY A 28 10.94 56.47 -21.47
N ALA A 29 10.79 57.81 -21.41
CA ALA A 29 9.61 58.64 -21.65
C ALA A 29 8.31 58.43 -20.82
N ARG A 30 8.01 59.56 -20.21
CA ARG A 30 6.75 60.06 -19.61
C ARG A 30 5.51 59.88 -20.48
N THR A 31 4.43 59.42 -19.93
CA THR A 31 3.10 59.98 -20.25
C THR A 31 2.18 59.84 -19.04
N LEU A 32 1.79 60.99 -18.50
CA LEU A 32 0.73 61.19 -17.52
C LEU A 32 -0.65 60.96 -18.17
N ILE A 33 -1.40 59.99 -17.76
CA ILE A 33 -2.86 59.97 -18.00
C ILE A 33 -3.54 59.74 -16.66
N SER A 34 -4.15 60.82 -16.22
CA SER A 34 -5.12 60.86 -15.13
C SER A 34 -6.37 60.11 -15.57
N PHE A 35 -6.78 59.07 -14.87
CA PHE A 35 -8.13 58.53 -15.00
C PHE A 35 -8.84 58.43 -13.66
N VAL A 36 -9.97 59.08 -13.71
CA VAL A 36 -11.00 59.36 -12.74
C VAL A 36 -11.49 58.05 -12.07
N ARG A 37 -11.57 58.11 -10.74
CA ARG A 37 -12.27 57.11 -9.89
C ARG A 37 -13.77 57.12 -10.21
N VAL A 38 -14.28 55.99 -10.66
CA VAL A 38 -15.71 55.68 -10.54
C VAL A 38 -15.85 54.45 -9.65
N PHE A 39 -16.16 54.70 -8.38
CA PHE A 39 -16.64 53.68 -7.46
C PHE A 39 -18.02 53.22 -7.94
N ARG A 40 -18.15 52.02 -8.47
CA ARG A 40 -19.43 51.32 -8.56
C ARG A 40 -19.46 50.21 -7.53
N LEU A 41 -20.27 50.46 -6.52
CA LEU A 41 -20.76 49.45 -5.56
C LEU A 41 -21.54 48.39 -6.35
N LEU A 42 -21.04 47.16 -6.39
CA LEU A 42 -21.80 45.98 -6.79
C LEU A 42 -21.95 45.09 -5.56
N PRO A 43 -23.13 44.59 -5.29
CA PRO A 43 -23.42 43.88 -4.05
C PRO A 43 -22.87 42.46 -4.09
N SER A 44 -22.31 42.06 -2.94
CA SER A 44 -21.79 40.75 -2.61
C SER A 44 -22.92 39.70 -2.57
N ALA A 45 -23.12 38.97 -3.65
CA ALA A 45 -24.07 37.84 -3.71
C ALA A 45 -23.45 36.52 -4.14
N ALA A 46 -22.10 36.38 -4.11
CA ALA A 46 -21.41 35.19 -4.63
C ALA A 46 -20.77 34.29 -3.55
N ALA A 47 -21.04 34.49 -2.26
CA ALA A 47 -20.35 33.76 -1.18
C ALA A 47 -21.10 32.52 -0.62
N ALA A 48 -22.26 32.15 -1.15
CA ALA A 48 -23.08 31.08 -0.56
C ALA A 48 -22.99 29.71 -1.25
N ALA A 49 -22.26 29.57 -2.38
CA ALA A 49 -22.29 28.34 -3.18
C ALA A 49 -21.13 27.39 -2.94
N VAL A 50 -20.12 27.73 -2.12
CA VAL A 50 -18.91 26.90 -1.92
C VAL A 50 -19.02 25.92 -0.74
N GLY A 51 -20.07 26.03 0.09
CA GLY A 51 -20.17 25.25 1.33
C GLY A 51 -20.72 23.82 1.20
N VAL A 52 -21.25 23.42 0.05
CA VAL A 52 -22.00 22.13 -0.06
C VAL A 52 -21.13 20.97 -0.57
N ALA A 53 -20.01 21.23 -1.22
CA ALA A 53 -19.17 20.20 -1.81
C ALA A 53 -18.28 19.45 -0.80
N ALA A 54 -18.06 19.99 0.40
CA ALA A 54 -17.16 19.39 1.40
C ALA A 54 -17.82 18.32 2.30
N CYS A 55 -19.15 18.22 2.30
CA CYS A 55 -19.85 17.26 3.16
C CYS A 55 -20.10 15.89 2.52
N SER A 56 -19.89 15.73 1.22
CA SER A 56 -20.12 14.46 0.52
C SER A 56 -19.10 13.35 0.87
N SER A 57 -17.97 13.69 1.49
CA SER A 57 -16.95 12.73 1.90
C SER A 57 -17.26 11.98 3.20
N LEU A 58 -18.28 12.36 3.93
CA LEU A 58 -18.68 11.75 5.21
C LEU A 58 -19.89 10.82 5.09
N VAL A 59 -20.47 10.68 3.89
CA VAL A 59 -21.56 9.73 3.69
C VAL A 59 -20.96 8.33 3.73
N ASP A 60 -21.46 7.53 4.65
CA ASP A 60 -21.11 6.13 4.74
C ASP A 60 -21.58 5.41 3.47
N PRO A 61 -20.74 4.67 2.74
CA PRO A 61 -21.20 3.90 1.61
C PRO A 61 -22.29 2.93 2.06
N ASP A 62 -23.33 2.79 1.25
CA ASP A 62 -24.38 1.82 1.55
C ASP A 62 -23.77 0.42 1.71
N LEU A 63 -24.19 -0.26 2.77
CA LEU A 63 -23.80 -1.65 2.95
C LEU A 63 -24.47 -2.48 1.84
N PRO A 64 -23.73 -3.32 1.08
CA PRO A 64 -24.34 -4.23 0.12
C PRO A 64 -25.46 -5.03 0.75
N ALA A 65 -26.59 -5.18 0.05
CA ALA A 65 -27.83 -5.77 0.61
C ALA A 65 -27.64 -7.21 1.13
N ASN A 66 -26.66 -7.95 0.57
CA ASN A 66 -26.30 -9.30 0.97
C ASN A 66 -25.03 -9.36 1.82
N ALA A 67 -24.56 -8.23 2.34
CA ALA A 67 -23.41 -8.24 3.25
C ALA A 67 -23.83 -8.79 4.61
N GLU A 68 -23.04 -9.71 5.12
CA GLU A 68 -23.25 -10.38 6.39
C GLU A 68 -22.17 -9.98 7.40
N LEU A 69 -22.59 -9.69 8.63
CA LEU A 69 -21.66 -9.50 9.73
C LEU A 69 -20.92 -10.81 9.99
N PHE A 70 -19.60 -10.78 10.04
CA PHE A 70 -18.84 -11.98 10.33
C PHE A 70 -17.79 -11.76 11.43
N THR A 71 -17.46 -12.83 12.13
CA THR A 71 -16.37 -12.84 13.10
C THR A 71 -15.06 -13.07 12.36
N PRO A 72 -14.09 -12.15 12.45
CA PRO A 72 -12.80 -12.33 11.82
C PRO A 72 -12.10 -13.61 12.30
N PRO A 73 -11.52 -14.41 11.39
CA PRO A 73 -10.74 -15.58 11.81
C PRO A 73 -9.48 -15.14 12.58
N PRO A 74 -8.90 -16.03 13.41
CA PRO A 74 -7.75 -15.70 14.27
C PRO A 74 -6.55 -15.08 13.51
N VAL A 75 -6.37 -15.45 12.24
CA VAL A 75 -5.32 -14.89 11.37
C VAL A 75 -5.43 -13.37 11.20
N TYR A 76 -6.62 -12.77 11.31
CA TYR A 76 -6.81 -11.33 11.20
C TYR A 76 -6.12 -10.54 12.32
N ALA A 77 -6.07 -11.08 13.54
CA ALA A 77 -5.29 -10.47 14.62
C ALA A 77 -3.81 -10.39 14.28
N ARG A 78 -3.28 -11.42 13.60
CA ARG A 78 -1.91 -11.45 13.13
C ARG A 78 -1.67 -10.46 11.98
N TRP A 79 -2.57 -10.41 11.00
CA TRP A 79 -2.51 -9.44 9.92
C TRP A 79 -2.62 -8.01 10.42
N TRP A 80 -3.45 -7.78 11.44
CA TRP A 80 -3.53 -6.47 12.10
C TRP A 80 -2.20 -6.07 12.74
N ALA A 81 -1.59 -6.98 13.49
CA ALA A 81 -0.27 -6.75 14.09
C ALA A 81 0.81 -6.47 13.03
N MET A 82 0.80 -7.17 11.90
CA MET A 82 1.71 -6.91 10.77
C MET A 82 1.50 -5.52 10.18
N THR A 83 0.23 -5.09 10.04
CA THR A 83 -0.13 -3.77 9.51
C THR A 83 0.26 -2.65 10.47
N GLN A 84 0.09 -2.85 11.78
CA GLN A 84 0.58 -1.92 12.80
C GLN A 84 2.11 -1.82 12.77
N ALA A 85 2.79 -2.96 12.68
CA ALA A 85 4.26 -3.00 12.68
C ALA A 85 4.86 -2.28 11.46
N CYS A 86 4.28 -2.43 10.27
CA CYS A 86 4.79 -1.74 9.08
C CYS A 86 4.42 -0.25 9.05
N SER A 87 3.22 0.10 9.47
CA SER A 87 2.74 1.49 9.42
C SER A 87 3.26 2.37 10.56
N GLY A 88 3.74 1.75 11.66
CA GLY A 88 4.06 2.45 12.90
C GLY A 88 2.83 3.02 13.62
N LEU A 89 1.63 2.63 13.20
CA LEU A 89 0.37 3.06 13.80
C LEU A 89 -0.14 2.00 14.76
N SER A 90 -1.01 2.39 15.69
CA SER A 90 -1.68 1.47 16.61
C SER A 90 -3.19 1.71 16.58
N GLY A 91 -3.93 0.65 16.80
CA GLY A 91 -5.39 0.68 16.84
C GLY A 91 -5.94 -0.62 17.45
N ASP A 92 -7.22 -0.63 17.76
CA ASP A 92 -7.91 -1.80 18.29
C ASP A 92 -8.69 -2.49 17.17
N LEU A 93 -8.31 -3.75 16.87
CA LEU A 93 -9.01 -4.59 15.90
C LEU A 93 -10.48 -4.80 16.29
N ALA A 94 -10.77 -4.92 17.59
CA ALA A 94 -12.13 -5.14 18.08
C ALA A 94 -13.05 -3.93 17.85
N SER A 95 -12.49 -2.75 17.61
CA SER A 95 -13.25 -1.55 17.26
C SER A 95 -13.77 -1.53 15.82
N VAL A 96 -13.31 -2.47 14.97
CA VAL A 96 -13.69 -2.57 13.56
C VAL A 96 -14.82 -3.58 13.39
N SER A 97 -15.91 -3.15 12.76
CA SER A 97 -17.00 -4.08 12.38
C SER A 97 -16.68 -4.72 11.03
N TRP A 98 -16.84 -6.03 10.95
CA TRP A 98 -16.45 -6.80 9.77
C TRP A 98 -17.65 -7.36 9.03
N TYR A 99 -17.69 -7.15 7.72
CA TYR A 99 -18.74 -7.67 6.85
C TYR A 99 -18.12 -8.41 5.67
N VAL A 100 -18.72 -9.54 5.31
CA VAL A 100 -18.41 -10.30 4.10
C VAL A 100 -19.60 -10.24 3.15
N VAL A 101 -19.34 -10.22 1.87
CA VAL A 101 -20.36 -10.36 0.82
C VAL A 101 -20.25 -11.75 0.24
N PRO A 102 -21.14 -12.71 0.66
CA PRO A 102 -21.08 -14.09 0.25
C PRO A 102 -21.16 -14.26 -1.28
N GLY A 103 -20.37 -15.19 -1.82
CA GLY A 103 -20.32 -15.51 -3.24
C GLY A 103 -19.71 -14.42 -4.13
N ALA A 104 -19.34 -13.26 -3.58
CA ALA A 104 -18.80 -12.16 -4.35
C ALA A 104 -17.30 -12.30 -4.61
N SER A 105 -16.88 -12.01 -5.84
CA SER A 105 -15.47 -11.82 -6.19
C SER A 105 -14.99 -10.39 -5.93
N THR A 106 -15.91 -9.40 -5.99
CA THR A 106 -15.69 -7.99 -5.73
C THR A 106 -16.95 -7.36 -5.15
N VAL A 107 -16.83 -6.19 -4.53
CA VAL A 107 -17.94 -5.41 -3.96
C VAL A 107 -18.04 -4.03 -4.61
N PRO A 108 -19.27 -3.49 -4.79
CA PRO A 108 -19.44 -2.17 -5.38
C PRO A 108 -19.07 -1.06 -4.37
N LEU A 109 -18.31 -0.08 -4.81
CA LEU A 109 -17.98 1.13 -4.08
C LEU A 109 -17.95 2.32 -5.03
N ASN A 110 -18.88 3.28 -4.89
CA ASN A 110 -18.94 4.50 -5.70
C ASN A 110 -18.86 4.25 -7.22
N GLY A 111 -19.54 3.19 -7.71
CA GLY A 111 -19.56 2.82 -9.12
C GLY A 111 -18.34 2.03 -9.61
N GLN A 112 -17.42 1.70 -8.74
CA GLN A 112 -16.27 0.83 -9.01
C GLN A 112 -16.45 -0.52 -8.33
N MET A 113 -15.80 -1.55 -8.88
CA MET A 113 -15.73 -2.87 -8.25
C MET A 113 -14.37 -3.03 -7.57
N VAL A 114 -14.40 -3.29 -6.25
CA VAL A 114 -13.21 -3.41 -5.40
C VAL A 114 -13.20 -4.74 -4.65
N ASP A 115 -12.05 -5.18 -4.16
CA ASP A 115 -11.94 -6.39 -3.34
C ASP A 115 -12.56 -6.24 -1.95
N GLY A 116 -12.56 -5.01 -1.44
CA GLY A 116 -13.13 -4.60 -0.17
C GLY A 116 -13.02 -3.09 0.00
N TYR A 117 -13.55 -2.59 1.09
CA TYR A 117 -13.39 -1.18 1.48
C TYR A 117 -13.55 -0.99 2.99
N TRP A 118 -12.88 0.02 3.50
CA TRP A 118 -13.11 0.54 4.85
C TRP A 118 -13.96 1.81 4.80
N SER A 119 -14.89 1.95 5.75
CA SER A 119 -15.71 3.14 5.92
C SER A 119 -15.36 3.89 7.20
N LEU A 120 -15.08 5.21 7.03
CA LEU A 120 -14.74 6.10 8.14
C LEU A 120 -15.93 6.30 9.11
N ALA A 121 -17.14 6.48 8.58
CA ALA A 121 -18.29 6.88 9.38
C ALA A 121 -18.72 5.77 10.36
N SER A 122 -18.63 4.51 9.95
CA SER A 122 -19.04 3.35 10.74
C SER A 122 -17.86 2.52 11.28
N ASN A 123 -16.62 2.88 10.95
CA ASN A 123 -15.43 2.09 11.25
C ASN A 123 -15.61 0.62 10.89
N ARG A 124 -16.13 0.34 9.70
CA ARG A 124 -16.39 -1.01 9.21
C ARG A 124 -15.53 -1.34 8.00
N ILE A 125 -15.18 -2.61 7.90
CA ILE A 125 -14.57 -3.18 6.70
C ILE A 125 -15.59 -4.13 6.07
N VAL A 126 -15.83 -3.94 4.76
CA VAL A 126 -16.63 -4.82 3.93
C VAL A 126 -15.70 -5.48 2.93
N ILE A 127 -15.75 -6.80 2.82
CA ILE A 127 -14.84 -7.55 1.96
C ILE A 127 -15.61 -8.56 1.10
N ALA A 128 -15.20 -8.74 -0.15
CA ALA A 128 -15.70 -9.81 -0.99
C ALA A 128 -15.26 -11.18 -0.44
N GLU A 129 -16.10 -12.21 -0.54
CA GLU A 129 -15.74 -13.54 -0.03
C GLU A 129 -14.46 -14.07 -0.67
N ALA A 130 -14.25 -13.87 -1.96
CA ALA A 130 -13.01 -14.28 -2.65
C ALA A 130 -11.75 -13.59 -2.13
N ALA A 131 -11.88 -12.42 -1.50
CA ALA A 131 -10.75 -11.66 -0.93
C ALA A 131 -10.54 -11.93 0.56
N ARG A 132 -11.50 -12.60 1.24
CA ARG A 132 -11.51 -12.79 2.70
C ARG A 132 -10.24 -13.44 3.25
N MET A 133 -9.65 -14.37 2.51
CA MET A 133 -8.42 -15.04 2.92
C MET A 133 -7.18 -14.54 2.16
N SER A 134 -7.26 -13.42 1.45
CA SER A 134 -6.14 -12.75 0.82
C SER A 134 -5.51 -11.74 1.79
N GLY A 135 -4.44 -12.13 2.47
CA GLY A 135 -3.83 -11.32 3.53
C GLY A 135 -3.44 -9.93 3.07
N GLY A 136 -2.83 -9.78 1.88
CA GLY A 136 -2.46 -8.48 1.32
C GLY A 136 -3.65 -7.55 1.13
N LYS A 137 -4.80 -8.06 0.64
CA LYS A 137 -6.03 -7.29 0.43
C LYS A 137 -6.69 -6.90 1.76
N VAL A 138 -6.78 -7.84 2.69
CA VAL A 138 -7.34 -7.57 4.02
C VAL A 138 -6.49 -6.56 4.78
N ARG A 139 -5.16 -6.68 4.74
CA ARG A 139 -4.25 -5.71 5.37
C ARG A 139 -4.33 -4.32 4.72
N HIS A 140 -4.69 -4.23 3.43
CA HIS A 140 -4.95 -2.96 2.77
C HIS A 140 -6.10 -2.22 3.46
N GLU A 141 -7.23 -2.88 3.70
CA GLU A 141 -8.38 -2.29 4.39
C GLU A 141 -8.08 -2.01 5.87
N MET A 142 -7.31 -2.87 6.51
CA MET A 142 -6.81 -2.64 7.87
C MET A 142 -5.94 -1.38 7.95
N LEU A 143 -5.12 -1.11 6.93
CA LEU A 143 -4.31 0.10 6.89
C LEU A 143 -5.18 1.35 6.77
N HIS A 144 -6.24 1.33 5.96
CA HIS A 144 -7.22 2.42 5.95
C HIS A 144 -7.85 2.64 7.33
N ALA A 145 -8.20 1.57 8.05
CA ALA A 145 -8.75 1.66 9.40
C ALA A 145 -7.75 2.24 10.41
N LEU A 146 -6.45 1.99 10.25
CA LEU A 146 -5.41 2.54 11.12
C LEU A 146 -5.12 4.02 10.81
N ILE A 147 -5.01 4.41 9.55
CA ILE A 147 -4.74 5.81 9.16
C ILE A 147 -5.99 6.70 9.30
N LYS A 148 -7.18 6.10 9.48
CA LYS A 148 -8.48 6.81 9.48
C LYS A 148 -8.70 7.66 8.22
N GLY A 149 -8.30 7.12 7.06
CA GLY A 149 -8.32 7.83 5.80
C GLY A 149 -8.61 6.93 4.60
N ARG A 150 -9.34 7.46 3.59
CA ARG A 150 -9.73 6.75 2.37
C ARG A 150 -8.67 6.79 1.28
N GLY A 151 -7.73 7.73 1.35
CA GLY A 151 -6.67 7.86 0.35
C GLY A 151 -5.51 6.88 0.58
N HIS A 152 -4.62 6.79 -0.41
CA HIS A 152 -3.45 5.92 -0.39
C HIS A 152 -2.16 6.75 -0.25
N PRO A 153 -1.89 7.38 0.91
CA PRO A 153 -0.67 8.15 1.08
C PRO A 153 0.55 7.28 0.83
N ARG A 154 1.40 7.70 -0.13
CA ARG A 154 2.57 6.95 -0.62
C ARG A 154 3.47 6.49 0.52
N GLY A 155 3.69 7.36 1.51
CA GLY A 155 4.50 7.03 2.68
C GLY A 155 4.00 5.78 3.41
N LYS A 156 2.68 5.60 3.54
CA LYS A 156 2.09 4.47 4.27
C LYS A 156 1.89 3.23 3.40
N PHE A 157 1.31 3.38 2.20
CA PHE A 157 0.94 2.23 1.37
C PHE A 157 2.13 1.64 0.58
N LEU A 158 3.05 2.49 0.12
CA LEU A 158 4.15 2.05 -0.73
C LEU A 158 5.52 2.07 -0.05
N ALA A 159 5.80 3.06 0.82
CA ALA A 159 7.08 3.12 1.49
C ALA A 159 7.11 2.26 2.77
N ASP A 160 6.18 2.50 3.72
CA ASP A 160 6.19 1.82 5.02
C ASP A 160 5.66 0.37 4.90
N CYS A 161 4.48 0.20 4.27
CA CYS A 161 3.77 -1.07 4.18
C CYS A 161 3.82 -1.71 2.78
N GLY A 162 4.64 -1.20 1.87
CA GLY A 162 4.84 -1.81 0.56
C GLY A 162 5.22 -3.28 0.69
N GLY A 163 4.54 -4.15 -0.08
CA GLY A 163 4.71 -5.60 0.00
C GLY A 163 4.11 -6.29 1.25
N VAL A 164 3.57 -5.52 2.20
CA VAL A 164 2.74 -6.04 3.30
C VAL A 164 1.27 -5.92 2.96
N VAL A 165 0.87 -4.79 2.40
CA VAL A 165 -0.47 -4.55 1.87
C VAL A 165 -0.46 -4.70 0.35
N ALA A 166 -1.52 -5.25 -0.23
CA ALA A 166 -1.68 -5.26 -1.67
C ALA A 166 -2.07 -3.87 -2.16
N CYS A 167 -1.29 -3.30 -3.06
CA CYS A 167 -1.58 -2.01 -3.69
C CYS A 167 -1.78 -2.23 -5.18
N THR A 168 -3.01 -2.09 -5.66
CA THR A 168 -3.36 -2.20 -7.08
C THR A 168 -2.85 -1.00 -7.87
N ALA A 169 -2.99 -1.04 -9.19
CA ALA A 169 -2.65 0.10 -10.05
C ALA A 169 -3.37 1.40 -9.65
N VAL A 170 -4.62 1.32 -9.17
CA VAL A 170 -5.38 2.46 -8.65
C VAL A 170 -4.72 3.02 -7.39
N CYS A 171 -4.39 2.17 -6.44
CA CYS A 171 -3.68 2.55 -5.22
C CYS A 171 -2.33 3.21 -5.54
N VAL A 172 -1.56 2.66 -6.49
CA VAL A 172 -0.28 3.25 -6.93
C VAL A 172 -0.49 4.61 -7.59
N SER A 173 -1.52 4.75 -8.42
CA SER A 173 -1.89 6.00 -9.07
C SER A 173 -2.29 7.09 -8.07
N ASP A 174 -3.13 6.75 -7.09
CA ASP A 174 -3.57 7.66 -6.02
C ASP A 174 -2.42 8.10 -5.12
N ALA A 175 -1.44 7.22 -4.94
CA ALA A 175 -0.24 7.53 -4.15
C ALA A 175 0.68 8.57 -4.79
N GLY A 176 0.41 8.96 -6.05
CA GLY A 176 1.19 9.93 -6.81
C GLY A 176 2.46 9.32 -7.45
N PRO A 177 3.20 10.12 -8.22
CA PRO A 177 4.38 9.64 -8.93
C PRO A 177 5.46 9.15 -7.97
N PRO A 178 6.26 8.14 -8.38
CA PRO A 178 7.40 7.69 -7.59
C PRO A 178 8.41 8.84 -7.41
N PRO A 179 9.12 8.88 -6.28
CA PRO A 179 10.20 9.82 -6.11
C PRO A 179 11.26 9.57 -7.19
N GLN A 180 11.81 10.65 -7.74
CA GLN A 180 12.92 10.52 -8.68
C GLN A 180 14.13 9.88 -7.99
N PRO A 181 14.87 9.02 -8.68
CA PRO A 181 16.12 8.50 -8.15
C PRO A 181 17.06 9.64 -7.73
N ASP A 182 17.72 9.46 -6.59
CA ASP A 182 18.77 10.38 -6.16
C ASP A 182 19.86 10.47 -7.26
N PRO A 183 20.20 11.66 -7.76
CA PRO A 183 21.24 11.82 -8.77
C PRO A 183 22.62 11.32 -8.30
N ALA A 184 22.84 11.19 -6.99
CA ALA A 184 24.02 10.59 -6.41
C ALA A 184 23.96 9.06 -6.29
N ALA A 185 22.84 8.44 -6.69
CA ALA A 185 22.67 7.01 -6.61
C ALA A 185 23.60 6.28 -7.59
N VAL A 186 24.21 5.21 -7.11
CA VAL A 186 25.09 4.34 -7.89
C VAL A 186 24.29 3.20 -8.48
N SER A 187 24.42 2.97 -9.80
CA SER A 187 23.82 1.81 -10.46
C SER A 187 24.52 0.52 -9.99
N MET A 188 23.73 -0.43 -9.52
CA MET A 188 24.22 -1.68 -8.96
C MET A 188 23.37 -2.86 -9.45
N PRO A 189 23.93 -4.07 -9.58
CA PRO A 189 23.15 -5.26 -9.86
C PRO A 189 22.37 -5.72 -8.61
N PRO A 190 21.27 -6.50 -8.78
CA PRO A 190 20.42 -6.97 -7.66
C PRO A 190 21.18 -7.76 -6.57
N ASP A 191 22.24 -8.51 -6.94
CA ASP A 191 23.08 -9.27 -6.02
C ASP A 191 23.90 -8.40 -5.06
N SER A 192 23.94 -7.09 -5.30
CA SER A 192 24.58 -6.13 -4.39
C SER A 192 23.74 -5.80 -3.15
N LEU A 193 22.46 -6.20 -3.13
CA LEU A 193 21.55 -6.04 -2.02
C LEU A 193 21.63 -7.21 -1.05
N GLU A 194 21.42 -6.94 0.22
CA GLU A 194 21.27 -7.97 1.24
C GLU A 194 19.85 -8.55 1.18
N ILE A 195 19.74 -9.86 0.88
CA ILE A 195 18.46 -10.56 0.84
C ILE A 195 18.24 -11.30 2.15
N GLU A 196 17.06 -11.16 2.72
CA GLU A 196 16.59 -11.91 3.88
C GLU A 196 15.28 -12.61 3.55
N VAL A 197 15.19 -13.88 3.94
CA VAL A 197 13.97 -14.70 3.80
C VAL A 197 13.56 -15.15 5.17
N LEU A 198 12.31 -14.88 5.53
CA LEU A 198 11.72 -15.28 6.82
C LEU A 198 10.46 -16.10 6.56
N VAL A 199 10.28 -17.14 7.34
CA VAL A 199 9.04 -17.94 7.38
C VAL A 199 8.40 -17.78 8.76
N ASP A 200 7.16 -17.33 8.80
CA ASP A 200 6.44 -17.06 10.04
C ASP A 200 5.00 -17.59 10.00
N PRO A 201 4.57 -18.42 10.95
CA PRO A 201 5.37 -18.98 12.05
C PRO A 201 6.44 -19.92 11.52
N GLN A 202 7.54 -20.04 12.25
CA GLN A 202 8.65 -20.91 11.86
C GLN A 202 8.25 -22.38 11.74
N LEU A 203 7.19 -22.76 12.43
CA LEU A 203 6.61 -24.10 12.42
C LEU A 203 5.08 -23.98 12.32
N PRO A 204 4.52 -23.79 11.12
CA PRO A 204 3.08 -23.86 10.99
C PRO A 204 2.63 -25.28 11.34
N SER A 205 1.56 -25.40 12.15
CA SER A 205 0.89 -26.70 12.35
C SER A 205 0.13 -27.04 11.06
N PRO A 206 0.49 -28.06 10.28
CA PRO A 206 -0.11 -28.33 8.99
C PRO A 206 -1.50 -28.96 9.09
N ALA A 207 -1.85 -29.47 10.26
CA ALA A 207 -2.96 -30.38 10.41
C ALA A 207 -4.29 -29.72 10.77
N GLN A 208 -4.34 -28.40 10.97
CA GLN A 208 -5.59 -27.72 11.29
C GLN A 208 -6.08 -26.92 10.09
N ASP A 209 -7.28 -27.21 9.61
CA ASP A 209 -7.98 -26.36 8.65
C ASP A 209 -7.91 -24.90 9.11
N GLY A 210 -7.37 -24.05 8.23
CA GLY A 210 -7.11 -22.66 8.56
C GLY A 210 -5.70 -22.38 9.12
N GLY A 211 -4.77 -23.32 9.09
CA GLY A 211 -3.35 -23.06 9.34
C GLY A 211 -2.83 -21.96 8.40
N PHE A 212 -2.02 -21.06 8.93
CA PHE A 212 -1.54 -19.91 8.21
C PHE A 212 -0.03 -19.78 8.39
N PHE A 213 0.67 -19.50 7.30
CA PHE A 213 2.06 -19.06 7.36
C PHE A 213 2.37 -18.02 6.29
N THR A 214 3.43 -17.26 6.49
CA THR A 214 3.92 -16.28 5.53
C THR A 214 5.36 -16.55 5.16
N ILE A 215 5.72 -16.24 3.91
CA ILE A 215 7.10 -16.08 3.50
C ILE A 215 7.32 -14.59 3.24
N SER A 216 8.22 -13.98 4.00
CA SER A 216 8.65 -12.62 3.80
C SER A 216 10.01 -12.61 3.13
N VAL A 217 10.09 -12.02 1.95
CA VAL A 217 11.35 -11.77 1.25
C VAL A 217 11.63 -10.29 1.32
N SER A 218 12.84 -9.93 1.73
CA SER A 218 13.25 -8.54 1.78
C SER A 218 14.60 -8.31 1.14
N ALA A 219 14.77 -7.12 0.56
CA ALA A 219 16.00 -6.63 -0.02
C ALA A 219 16.42 -5.33 0.67
N ARG A 220 17.65 -5.22 1.10
CA ARG A 220 18.19 -4.06 1.84
C ARG A 220 19.44 -3.52 1.18
N ASN A 221 19.52 -2.20 1.09
CA ASN A 221 20.77 -1.52 0.80
C ASN A 221 21.57 -1.34 2.11
N SER A 222 22.56 -2.18 2.36
CA SER A 222 23.45 -2.07 3.51
C SER A 222 24.59 -1.06 3.34
N ARG A 223 24.66 -0.37 2.19
CA ARG A 223 25.70 0.60 1.87
C ARG A 223 25.38 1.99 2.44
N ALA A 224 26.41 2.81 2.59
CA ALA A 224 26.27 4.21 3.04
C ALA A 224 25.80 5.17 1.93
N LYS A 225 25.70 4.70 0.67
CA LYS A 225 25.26 5.51 -0.48
C LYS A 225 23.95 4.99 -1.03
N PRO A 226 23.11 5.85 -1.62
CA PRO A 226 21.93 5.40 -2.34
C PRO A 226 22.34 4.56 -3.55
N VAL A 227 21.56 3.54 -3.88
CA VAL A 227 21.76 2.67 -5.03
C VAL A 227 20.52 2.62 -5.90
N VAL A 228 20.74 2.37 -7.17
CA VAL A 228 19.70 2.13 -8.17
C VAL A 228 19.95 0.75 -8.75
N VAL A 229 18.91 -0.08 -8.73
CA VAL A 229 18.96 -1.47 -9.19
C VAL A 229 18.06 -1.62 -10.40
N ALA A 230 18.62 -2.10 -11.51
CA ALA A 230 17.84 -2.51 -12.67
C ALA A 230 17.31 -3.93 -12.43
N LEU A 231 16.00 -4.10 -12.55
CA LEU A 231 15.36 -5.39 -12.41
C LEU A 231 15.39 -6.14 -13.75
N PRO A 232 15.67 -7.44 -13.78
CA PRO A 232 15.59 -8.24 -14.98
C PRO A 232 14.12 -8.38 -15.42
N SER A 233 13.91 -8.59 -16.72
CA SER A 233 12.58 -8.95 -17.23
C SER A 233 12.13 -10.27 -16.62
N GLY A 234 10.91 -10.30 -16.09
CA GLY A 234 10.33 -11.50 -15.52
C GLY A 234 9.92 -12.55 -16.56
N PRO A 235 9.56 -13.75 -16.13
CA PRO A 235 9.21 -14.87 -17.01
C PRO A 235 7.93 -14.63 -17.83
N PHE A 236 7.14 -13.61 -17.50
CA PHE A 236 5.88 -13.27 -18.15
C PHE A 236 5.99 -12.09 -19.13
N GLY A 237 7.14 -11.88 -19.75
CA GLY A 237 7.38 -10.85 -20.75
C GLY A 237 8.08 -9.60 -20.20
N ASN A 238 7.57 -8.41 -20.55
CA ASN A 238 8.26 -7.14 -20.24
C ASN A 238 8.08 -6.62 -18.81
N MET A 239 7.35 -7.35 -17.94
CA MET A 239 7.17 -6.93 -16.55
C MET A 239 8.34 -7.45 -15.69
N PRO A 240 9.10 -6.57 -15.03
CA PRO A 240 10.18 -6.99 -14.17
C PRO A 240 9.66 -7.76 -12.95
N GLU A 241 10.34 -8.84 -12.60
CA GLU A 241 10.10 -9.55 -11.35
C GLU A 241 10.81 -8.81 -10.22
N THR A 242 10.08 -8.48 -9.16
CA THR A 242 10.66 -7.86 -7.96
C THR A 242 11.02 -8.92 -6.93
N PHE A 243 10.02 -9.49 -6.30
CA PHE A 243 10.18 -10.52 -5.29
C PHE A 243 9.65 -11.86 -5.79
N ALA A 244 10.33 -12.92 -5.45
CA ALA A 244 9.86 -14.28 -5.70
C ALA A 244 10.21 -15.21 -4.53
N PHE A 245 9.49 -16.34 -4.45
CA PHE A 245 9.84 -17.44 -3.57
C PHE A 245 9.65 -18.77 -4.28
N ASP A 246 10.30 -19.78 -3.72
CA ASP A 246 10.19 -21.18 -4.15
C ASP A 246 10.27 -22.08 -2.90
N ILE A 247 9.30 -22.98 -2.78
CA ILE A 247 9.23 -23.99 -1.72
C ILE A 247 9.25 -25.36 -2.37
N ARG A 248 10.10 -26.24 -1.92
CA ARG A 248 10.20 -27.63 -2.41
C ARG A 248 10.42 -28.59 -1.27
N GLY A 249 9.67 -29.69 -1.25
CA GLY A 249 9.83 -30.78 -0.29
C GLY A 249 8.60 -31.68 -0.24
N SER A 250 8.76 -32.88 0.31
CA SER A 250 7.67 -33.86 0.58
C SER A 250 6.71 -34.09 -0.61
N GLY A 251 7.25 -34.09 -1.85
CA GLY A 251 6.44 -34.24 -3.05
C GLY A 251 5.65 -33.00 -3.49
N SER A 252 5.77 -31.88 -2.77
CA SER A 252 5.11 -30.63 -3.08
C SER A 252 6.10 -29.56 -3.52
N ALA A 253 5.69 -28.73 -4.48
CA ALA A 253 6.42 -27.56 -4.92
C ALA A 253 5.44 -26.38 -5.09
N LEU A 254 5.85 -25.21 -4.63
CA LEU A 254 5.12 -23.97 -4.82
C LEU A 254 6.10 -22.85 -5.10
N ALA A 255 5.82 -22.06 -6.12
CA ALA A 255 6.56 -20.86 -6.44
C ALA A 255 5.58 -19.77 -6.84
N ALA A 256 5.89 -18.54 -6.48
CA ALA A 256 5.22 -17.35 -6.98
C ALA A 256 6.19 -16.18 -7.05
N SER A 257 5.85 -15.21 -7.87
CA SER A 257 6.58 -13.96 -7.99
C SER A 257 5.62 -12.78 -7.96
N GLU A 258 6.10 -11.66 -7.47
CA GLU A 258 5.46 -10.35 -7.63
C GLU A 258 6.11 -9.63 -8.80
N LEU A 259 5.26 -9.10 -9.67
CA LEU A 259 5.68 -8.28 -10.79
C LEU A 259 5.74 -6.82 -10.37
N ALA A 260 6.73 -6.08 -10.84
CA ALA A 260 6.81 -4.66 -10.57
C ALA A 260 5.66 -3.92 -11.25
N LEU A 261 4.93 -3.15 -10.46
CA LEU A 261 3.96 -2.17 -10.97
C LEU A 261 4.66 -0.84 -11.37
N ASP A 262 5.88 -0.64 -10.89
CA ASP A 262 6.76 0.51 -11.18
C ASP A 262 7.88 0.13 -12.17
N PRO A 263 8.61 1.12 -12.70
CA PRO A 263 9.61 0.91 -13.76
C PRO A 263 10.70 -0.10 -13.38
N ALA A 264 11.34 -0.66 -14.40
CA ALA A 264 12.42 -1.65 -14.29
C ALA A 264 13.66 -1.20 -13.46
N VAL A 265 13.59 -0.02 -12.86
CA VAL A 265 14.66 0.60 -12.08
C VAL A 265 14.14 1.00 -10.71
N VAL A 266 14.71 0.44 -9.65
CA VAL A 266 14.28 0.67 -8.26
C VAL A 266 15.40 1.31 -7.47
N SER A 267 15.07 2.43 -6.79
CA SER A 267 16.01 3.13 -5.91
C SER A 267 15.90 2.63 -4.48
N PHE A 268 17.06 2.56 -3.80
CA PHE A 268 17.17 2.29 -2.38
C PHE A 268 18.04 3.37 -1.73
N ALA A 269 17.50 4.05 -0.73
CA ALA A 269 18.29 4.91 0.14
C ALA A 269 19.26 4.08 1.00
N PRO A 270 20.28 4.69 1.62
CA PRO A 270 21.14 4.01 2.57
C PRO A 270 20.33 3.38 3.71
N GLY A 271 20.52 2.08 3.94
CA GLY A 271 19.81 1.31 4.96
C GLY A 271 18.36 0.96 4.63
N GLU A 272 17.81 1.45 3.51
CA GLU A 272 16.42 1.17 3.12
C GLU A 272 16.23 -0.34 2.87
N LYS A 273 15.11 -0.85 3.39
CA LYS A 273 14.66 -2.23 3.24
C LYS A 273 13.30 -2.24 2.57
N LYS A 274 13.20 -2.88 1.43
CA LYS A 274 11.92 -3.21 0.78
C LYS A 274 11.61 -4.66 1.03
N ARG A 275 10.31 -5.02 1.09
CA ARG A 275 9.89 -6.41 1.35
C ARG A 275 8.61 -6.73 0.62
N HIS A 276 8.38 -8.03 0.43
CA HIS A 276 7.08 -8.58 0.05
C HIS A 276 6.72 -9.76 0.96
N VAL A 277 5.43 -9.89 1.27
CA VAL A 277 4.89 -10.95 2.12
C VAL A 277 3.95 -11.80 1.28
N PHE A 278 4.32 -13.06 1.09
CA PHE A 278 3.48 -14.07 0.48
C PHE A 278 2.71 -14.80 1.57
N ASP A 279 1.37 -14.78 1.48
CA ASP A 279 0.49 -15.38 2.46
C ASP A 279 0.01 -16.76 1.99
N PHE A 280 -0.01 -17.72 2.91
CA PHE A 280 -0.50 -19.07 2.67
C PHE A 280 -1.49 -19.45 3.73
N VAL A 281 -2.63 -19.98 3.28
CA VAL A 281 -3.65 -20.59 4.13
C VAL A 281 -3.66 -22.07 3.85
N ILE A 282 -3.51 -22.88 4.87
CA ILE A 282 -3.64 -24.35 4.80
C ILE A 282 -5.10 -24.68 5.03
N GLY A 283 -5.77 -25.27 4.05
CA GLY A 283 -7.18 -25.62 4.20
C GLY A 283 -7.88 -25.90 2.86
N ASN A 284 -9.20 -26.09 2.92
CA ASN A 284 -10.03 -26.68 1.87
C ASN A 284 -10.53 -25.74 0.78
N ASP A 285 -9.95 -24.56 0.59
CA ASP A 285 -10.35 -23.73 -0.54
C ASP A 285 -9.57 -24.09 -1.82
N SER A 286 -10.06 -23.69 -2.97
CA SER A 286 -9.48 -24.00 -4.28
C SER A 286 -8.06 -23.43 -4.50
N GLN A 287 -7.56 -22.63 -3.56
CA GLN A 287 -6.20 -22.08 -3.54
C GLN A 287 -5.32 -22.67 -2.44
N SER A 288 -5.90 -23.41 -1.50
CA SER A 288 -5.17 -24.06 -0.43
C SER A 288 -4.46 -25.30 -0.94
N ARG A 289 -3.13 -25.25 -0.99
CA ARG A 289 -2.32 -26.42 -1.28
C ARG A 289 -2.04 -27.15 0.01
N ALA A 290 -2.27 -28.46 0.01
CA ALA A 290 -1.82 -29.30 1.11
C ALA A 290 -0.29 -29.31 1.16
N PHE A 291 0.25 -28.93 2.28
CA PHE A 291 1.66 -29.15 2.61
C PHE A 291 1.74 -30.35 3.55
N PRO A 292 1.99 -31.57 3.07
CA PRO A 292 2.11 -32.73 3.93
C PRO A 292 3.25 -32.53 4.93
N PRO A 293 3.21 -33.21 6.07
CA PRO A 293 4.33 -33.21 7.02
C PRO A 293 5.63 -33.56 6.35
N GLY A 294 6.70 -32.88 6.72
CA GLY A 294 8.02 -33.11 6.11
C GLY A 294 8.92 -31.89 6.14
N THR A 295 10.07 -32.05 5.51
CA THR A 295 11.09 -30.99 5.41
C THR A 295 10.97 -30.26 4.09
N TYR A 296 10.94 -28.94 4.15
CA TYR A 296 10.82 -28.05 3.01
C TYR A 296 12.03 -27.11 2.91
N ASN A 297 12.56 -27.01 1.72
CA ASN A 297 13.56 -26.01 1.37
C ASN A 297 12.82 -24.77 0.87
N VAL A 298 13.02 -23.65 1.53
CA VAL A 298 12.43 -22.36 1.18
C VAL A 298 13.53 -21.43 0.70
N ARG A 299 13.31 -20.76 -0.40
CA ARG A 299 14.19 -19.69 -0.88
C ARG A 299 13.36 -18.53 -1.39
N GLY A 300 13.92 -17.34 -1.28
CA GLY A 300 13.34 -16.13 -1.81
C GLY A 300 14.33 -15.37 -2.68
N SER A 301 13.85 -14.51 -3.55
CA SER A 301 14.69 -13.66 -4.39
C SER A 301 14.18 -12.25 -4.48
N TYR A 302 15.09 -11.35 -4.84
CA TYR A 302 14.81 -10.02 -5.34
C TYR A 302 15.57 -9.81 -6.64
N GLY A 303 14.86 -9.41 -7.71
CA GLY A 303 15.47 -9.23 -9.02
C GLY A 303 16.26 -10.44 -9.52
N GLY A 304 15.78 -11.65 -9.24
CA GLY A 304 16.45 -12.91 -9.63
C GLY A 304 17.63 -13.33 -8.75
N HIS A 305 18.03 -12.51 -7.76
CA HIS A 305 19.07 -12.91 -6.80
C HIS A 305 18.46 -13.72 -5.65
N TRP A 306 18.78 -15.01 -5.56
CA TRP A 306 18.18 -15.99 -4.65
C TRP A 306 18.95 -16.16 -3.35
N LYS A 307 18.20 -16.25 -2.24
CA LYS A 307 18.70 -16.60 -0.90
C LYS A 307 17.88 -17.75 -0.32
N SER A 308 18.55 -18.76 0.23
CA SER A 308 17.89 -19.85 0.93
C SER A 308 17.64 -19.52 2.38
N HIS A 309 16.46 -19.91 2.88
CA HIS A 309 16.14 -19.99 4.30
C HIS A 309 16.62 -21.35 4.85
N PRO A 310 16.96 -21.48 6.12
CA PRO A 310 17.14 -22.79 6.74
C PRO A 310 15.91 -23.68 6.48
N PRO A 311 16.09 -25.01 6.33
CA PRO A 311 14.98 -25.90 6.06
C PRO A 311 13.85 -25.74 7.09
N VAL A 312 12.60 -25.72 6.60
CA VAL A 312 11.39 -25.64 7.42
C VAL A 312 10.84 -27.05 7.58
N VAL A 313 10.61 -27.47 8.82
CA VAL A 313 10.01 -28.76 9.12
C VAL A 313 8.55 -28.55 9.48
N LEU A 314 7.64 -29.12 8.71
CA LEU A 314 6.22 -29.18 9.04
C LEU A 314 5.97 -30.46 9.84
N ALA A 315 5.51 -30.30 11.08
CA ALA A 315 5.15 -31.42 11.92
C ALA A 315 3.84 -32.09 11.44
N PRO A 316 3.62 -33.39 11.75
CA PRO A 316 2.37 -34.08 11.46
C PRO A 316 1.16 -33.48 12.15
#